data_7a742fc282f09d4f6d8c67a567985280
#
_entry.id   7a742fc282f09d4f6d8c67a567985280
#
_cell.length_a   1.000
_cell.length_b   1.000
_cell.length_c   1.000
_cell.angle_alpha   90.00
_cell.angle_beta   90.00
_cell.angle_gamma   90.00
#
_symmetry.space_group_name_H-M   'P 1'
#
loop_
_entity.id
_entity.type
_entity.pdbx_description
1 polymer ?
#
loop_
_entity_poly.entity_id
_entity_poly.type
_entity_poly.pdbx_seq_one_letter_code
_entity_poly.pdbx_strand_id
1 'polypeptide(L)'
;MRIAVNTRLLIKGKLEGIGWFTYQTLERIVRNHPEHEFIFFFDRPYDPSFVFAPNVKPVVVPPQARHPFLFYIWFEWSIPFLLRKYKVDLFLSQDGYLSLSTKVPTCLVIHDLAFEHYPKHFTLSHLFYWRHYSPLFAKKARRIATVSTFSKNDIAEHYKIDPNHIDVVYNGAHDEYRPLNWDEREAVKKQYADGCEYFVFAGALHPRKNIVNLLKAFVAFKKRQRSNMKLVIVGRFAWKYDEVEEMKEEMLFKNDVKWVGYMNVDELSKVI
;
A
#
# COMPACT_ATOMS: atom_id res chain seq x y z
N MET A 1 -21.40 15.24 -10.34
CA MET A 1 -21.71 14.00 -9.59
C MET A 1 -21.19 14.14 -8.15
N ARG A 2 -21.82 13.42 -7.20
CA ARG A 2 -21.29 13.22 -5.84
C ARG A 2 -20.59 11.88 -5.77
N ILE A 3 -19.29 11.91 -5.57
CA ILE A 3 -18.43 10.72 -5.54
C ILE A 3 -17.94 10.53 -4.11
N ALA A 4 -18.39 9.47 -3.45
CA ALA A 4 -17.82 9.11 -2.16
C ALA A 4 -16.56 8.28 -2.36
N VAL A 5 -15.59 8.45 -1.48
CA VAL A 5 -14.31 7.76 -1.55
C VAL A 5 -13.95 7.17 -0.20
N ASN A 6 -13.55 5.90 -0.20
CA ASN A 6 -12.94 5.27 0.96
C ASN A 6 -11.49 5.74 1.09
N THR A 7 -11.20 6.50 2.14
CA THR A 7 -9.89 7.10 2.39
C THR A 7 -9.26 6.64 3.72
N ARG A 8 -9.71 5.50 4.26
CA ARG A 8 -9.24 4.97 5.56
C ARG A 8 -7.73 4.70 5.63
N LEU A 9 -7.06 4.53 4.47
CA LEU A 9 -5.61 4.31 4.39
C LEU A 9 -4.79 5.59 4.21
N LEU A 10 -5.42 6.76 4.09
CA LEU A 10 -4.74 8.06 4.13
C LEU A 10 -4.40 8.41 5.58
N ILE A 11 -3.23 7.97 6.04
CA ILE A 11 -2.73 8.18 7.40
C ILE A 11 -1.41 8.94 7.32
N LYS A 12 -1.35 10.14 7.86
CA LYS A 12 -0.14 10.99 7.83
C LYS A 12 1.05 10.30 8.46
N GLY A 13 2.19 10.35 7.77
CA GLY A 13 3.44 9.71 8.19
C GLY A 13 3.42 8.18 8.17
N LYS A 14 2.37 7.57 7.58
CA LYS A 14 2.21 6.11 7.49
C LYS A 14 1.63 5.65 6.14
N LEU A 15 1.84 6.43 5.09
CA LEU A 15 1.45 6.01 3.75
C LEU A 15 2.39 4.89 3.29
N GLU A 16 1.80 3.76 2.93
CA GLU A 16 2.45 2.60 2.33
C GLU A 16 1.78 2.33 0.96
N GLY A 17 2.23 1.36 0.19
CA GLY A 17 1.81 1.13 -1.20
C GLY A 17 0.39 1.56 -1.59
N ILE A 18 -0.65 0.94 -0.97
CA ILE A 18 -2.05 1.28 -1.24
C ILE A 18 -2.38 2.72 -0.80
N GLY A 19 -1.82 3.18 0.32
CA GLY A 19 -2.00 4.56 0.80
C GLY A 19 -1.41 5.58 -0.19
N TRP A 20 -0.23 5.32 -0.74
CA TRP A 20 0.40 6.16 -1.76
C TRP A 20 -0.38 6.11 -3.08
N PHE A 21 -0.83 4.94 -3.52
CA PHE A 21 -1.71 4.84 -4.69
C PHE A 21 -2.97 5.69 -4.50
N THR A 22 -3.61 5.56 -3.34
CA THR A 22 -4.81 6.34 -3.00
C THR A 22 -4.53 7.84 -2.99
N TYR A 23 -3.44 8.28 -2.36
CA TYR A 23 -3.03 9.67 -2.32
C TYR A 23 -2.83 10.25 -3.72
N GLN A 24 -1.95 9.63 -4.50
CA GLN A 24 -1.54 10.12 -5.81
C GLN A 24 -2.68 10.13 -6.84
N THR A 25 -3.53 9.11 -6.82
CA THR A 25 -4.68 9.05 -7.74
C THR A 25 -5.76 10.05 -7.34
N LEU A 26 -6.09 10.15 -6.05
CA LEU A 26 -7.15 11.07 -5.59
C LEU A 26 -6.76 12.53 -5.74
N GLU A 27 -5.53 12.90 -5.43
CA GLU A 27 -5.06 14.27 -5.60
C GLU A 27 -5.28 14.73 -7.06
N ARG A 28 -4.91 13.89 -8.03
CA ARG A 28 -5.07 14.19 -9.46
C ARG A 28 -6.53 14.18 -9.89
N ILE A 29 -7.29 13.16 -9.49
CA ILE A 29 -8.72 13.05 -9.84
C ILE A 29 -9.49 14.26 -9.34
N VAL A 30 -9.30 14.63 -8.08
CA VAL A 30 -10.03 15.75 -7.45
C VAL A 30 -9.71 17.09 -8.11
N ARG A 31 -8.41 17.35 -8.39
CA ARG A 31 -7.96 18.60 -9.03
C ARG A 31 -8.38 18.71 -10.49
N ASN A 32 -8.40 17.58 -11.21
CA ASN A 32 -8.75 17.54 -12.64
C ASN A 32 -10.27 17.53 -12.88
N HIS A 33 -11.06 17.28 -11.84
CA HIS A 33 -12.53 17.22 -11.91
C HIS A 33 -13.20 18.14 -10.89
N PRO A 34 -13.00 19.46 -10.99
CA PRO A 34 -13.59 20.42 -10.05
C PRO A 34 -15.12 20.49 -10.14
N GLU A 35 -15.70 20.00 -11.23
CA GLU A 35 -17.15 19.90 -11.45
C GLU A 35 -17.84 18.81 -10.61
N HIS A 36 -17.06 17.95 -9.94
CA HIS A 36 -17.57 16.90 -9.08
C HIS A 36 -17.38 17.24 -7.60
N GLU A 37 -18.32 16.84 -6.75
CA GLU A 37 -18.20 16.88 -5.30
C GLU A 37 -17.66 15.54 -4.81
N PHE A 38 -16.51 15.56 -4.11
CA PHE A 38 -15.90 14.38 -3.52
C PHE A 38 -16.15 14.34 -2.03
N ILE A 39 -16.63 13.20 -1.51
CA ILE A 39 -16.89 13.00 -0.08
C ILE A 39 -15.92 11.92 0.41
N PHE A 40 -14.92 12.34 1.18
CA PHE A 40 -13.88 11.44 1.68
C PHE A 40 -14.27 10.83 3.02
N PHE A 41 -14.42 9.51 3.08
CA PHE A 41 -14.76 8.78 4.29
C PHE A 41 -13.51 8.25 4.98
N PHE A 42 -13.17 8.87 6.12
CA PHE A 42 -12.08 8.46 7.00
C PHE A 42 -12.63 7.65 8.17
N ASP A 43 -11.97 6.56 8.55
CA ASP A 43 -12.37 5.76 9.73
C ASP A 43 -11.83 6.33 11.06
N ARG A 44 -11.14 7.47 11.01
CA ARG A 44 -10.49 8.17 12.12
C ARG A 44 -10.30 9.66 11.80
N PRO A 45 -9.89 10.50 12.78
CA PRO A 45 -9.47 11.87 12.49
C PRO A 45 -8.42 11.89 11.38
N TYR A 46 -8.61 12.78 10.42
CA TYR A 46 -7.76 12.93 9.25
C TYR A 46 -6.83 14.14 9.38
N ASP A 47 -5.73 14.13 8.62
CA ASP A 47 -4.89 15.32 8.47
C ASP A 47 -5.44 16.21 7.36
N PRO A 48 -5.50 17.56 7.56
CA PRO A 48 -6.01 18.50 6.55
C PRO A 48 -5.28 18.43 5.20
N SER A 49 -4.02 17.99 5.15
CA SER A 49 -3.27 17.81 3.91
C SER A 49 -3.88 16.79 2.93
N PHE A 50 -4.81 15.95 3.39
CA PHE A 50 -5.56 15.02 2.52
C PHE A 50 -6.83 15.64 1.91
N VAL A 51 -7.14 16.91 2.22
CA VAL A 51 -8.20 17.66 1.57
C VAL A 51 -7.58 18.43 0.41
N PHE A 52 -7.46 17.79 -0.74
CA PHE A 52 -6.64 18.24 -1.88
C PHE A 52 -7.15 19.49 -2.60
N ALA A 53 -8.47 19.78 -2.52
CA ALA A 53 -9.10 20.90 -3.18
C ALA A 53 -10.45 21.26 -2.54
N PRO A 54 -11.04 22.44 -2.84
CA PRO A 54 -12.30 22.91 -2.23
C PRO A 54 -13.53 22.03 -2.51
N ASN A 55 -13.50 21.22 -3.56
CA ASN A 55 -14.57 20.27 -3.92
C ASN A 55 -14.51 18.96 -3.12
N VAL A 56 -13.63 18.86 -2.11
CA VAL A 56 -13.54 17.71 -1.21
C VAL A 56 -14.19 18.01 0.13
N LYS A 57 -15.12 17.15 0.53
CA LYS A 57 -15.77 17.17 1.84
C LYS A 57 -15.27 15.98 2.68
N PRO A 58 -14.43 16.19 3.70
CA PRO A 58 -14.01 15.13 4.59
C PRO A 58 -15.08 14.77 5.61
N VAL A 59 -15.25 13.47 5.89
CA VAL A 59 -16.20 12.94 6.87
C VAL A 59 -15.55 11.84 7.68
N VAL A 60 -15.53 11.97 8.99
CA VAL A 60 -15.07 10.89 9.89
C VAL A 60 -16.21 9.92 10.17
N VAL A 61 -15.97 8.65 9.95
CA VAL A 61 -16.96 7.56 9.96
C VAL A 61 -16.53 6.46 10.93
N PRO A 62 -17.10 6.38 12.14
CA PRO A 62 -16.84 5.28 13.05
C PRO A 62 -17.51 3.97 12.57
N PRO A 63 -17.07 2.80 13.08
CA PRO A 63 -15.91 2.57 13.92
C PRO A 63 -14.58 2.58 13.14
N GLN A 64 -13.44 2.63 13.83
CA GLN A 64 -12.14 2.51 13.20
C GLN A 64 -11.96 1.08 12.64
N ALA A 65 -11.88 0.97 11.31
CA ALA A 65 -11.90 -0.31 10.59
C ALA A 65 -10.50 -0.95 10.53
N ARG A 66 -10.09 -1.64 11.62
CA ARG A 66 -8.78 -2.31 11.73
C ARG A 66 -8.84 -3.83 11.88
N HIS A 67 -10.01 -4.41 12.13
CA HIS A 67 -10.22 -5.83 12.35
C HIS A 67 -11.36 -6.33 11.46
N PRO A 68 -11.39 -7.60 11.00
CA PRO A 68 -12.44 -8.13 10.13
C PRO A 68 -13.86 -7.83 10.58
N PHE A 69 -14.16 -7.95 11.89
CA PHE A 69 -15.47 -7.61 12.44
C PHE A 69 -15.80 -6.10 12.28
N LEU A 70 -14.83 -5.22 12.50
CA LEU A 70 -15.01 -3.78 12.32
C LEU A 70 -15.07 -3.39 10.84
N PHE A 71 -14.39 -4.13 9.95
CA PHE A 71 -14.57 -3.98 8.50
C PHE A 71 -16.02 -4.25 8.09
N TYR A 72 -16.60 -5.34 8.61
CA TYR A 72 -17.98 -5.66 8.31
C TYR A 72 -18.94 -4.55 8.77
N ILE A 73 -18.84 -4.07 10.02
CA ILE A 73 -19.67 -2.96 10.51
C ILE A 73 -19.49 -1.71 9.64
N TRP A 74 -18.24 -1.35 9.33
CA TRP A 74 -17.94 -0.14 8.58
C TRP A 74 -18.50 -0.19 7.16
N PHE A 75 -18.23 -1.29 6.43
CA PHE A 75 -18.66 -1.43 5.03
C PHE A 75 -20.15 -1.79 4.88
N GLU A 76 -20.76 -2.53 5.81
CA GLU A 76 -22.15 -2.99 5.63
C GLU A 76 -23.17 -2.12 6.36
N TRP A 77 -22.78 -1.32 7.34
CA TRP A 77 -23.69 -0.45 8.08
C TRP A 77 -23.35 1.03 7.92
N SER A 78 -22.11 1.44 8.28
CA SER A 78 -21.75 2.86 8.28
C SER A 78 -21.71 3.45 6.86
N ILE A 79 -21.05 2.79 5.93
CA ILE A 79 -20.91 3.27 4.54
C ILE A 79 -22.28 3.34 3.83
N PRO A 80 -23.13 2.30 3.80
CA PRO A 80 -24.44 2.39 3.13
C PRO A 80 -25.35 3.47 3.68
N PHE A 81 -25.29 3.70 4.99
CA PHE A 81 -26.05 4.79 5.62
C PHE A 81 -25.58 6.14 5.07
N LEU A 82 -24.27 6.38 5.03
CA LEU A 82 -23.73 7.66 4.57
C LEU A 82 -23.85 7.85 3.07
N LEU A 83 -23.70 6.81 2.26
CA LEU A 83 -23.95 6.89 0.82
C LEU A 83 -25.38 7.37 0.53
N ARG A 84 -26.38 6.90 1.28
CA ARG A 84 -27.76 7.39 1.20
C ARG A 84 -27.92 8.80 1.72
N LYS A 85 -27.35 9.10 2.91
CA LYS A 85 -27.42 10.43 3.55
C LYS A 85 -26.90 11.53 2.65
N TYR A 86 -25.77 11.29 1.99
CA TYR A 86 -25.13 12.26 1.10
C TYR A 86 -25.61 12.17 -0.35
N LYS A 87 -26.58 11.29 -0.66
CA LYS A 87 -27.10 11.07 -2.04
C LYS A 87 -25.96 10.86 -3.04
N VAL A 88 -25.10 9.89 -2.74
CA VAL A 88 -23.90 9.60 -3.53
C VAL A 88 -24.28 8.88 -4.83
N ASP A 89 -23.68 9.32 -5.94
CA ASP A 89 -23.90 8.75 -7.27
C ASP A 89 -22.94 7.57 -7.55
N LEU A 90 -21.71 7.66 -7.02
CA LEU A 90 -20.64 6.67 -7.22
C LEU A 90 -19.81 6.52 -5.95
N PHE A 91 -19.49 5.29 -5.58
CA PHE A 91 -18.54 4.99 -4.51
C PHE A 91 -17.22 4.47 -5.10
N LEU A 92 -16.10 5.10 -4.75
CA LEU A 92 -14.75 4.68 -5.11
C LEU A 92 -14.07 4.08 -3.89
N SER A 93 -13.67 2.80 -3.99
CA SER A 93 -12.96 2.11 -2.92
C SER A 93 -11.64 1.54 -3.44
N GLN A 94 -10.53 2.03 -2.88
CA GLN A 94 -9.19 1.81 -3.43
C GLN A 94 -8.35 0.77 -2.66
N ASP A 95 -8.95 0.02 -1.75
CA ASP A 95 -8.25 -0.90 -0.86
C ASP A 95 -8.79 -2.34 -0.86
N GLY A 96 -9.53 -2.70 -1.89
CA GLY A 96 -10.04 -4.06 -2.08
C GLY A 96 -11.36 -4.39 -1.37
N TYR A 97 -11.99 -3.42 -0.70
CA TYR A 97 -13.24 -3.61 0.04
C TYR A 97 -14.38 -2.80 -0.57
N LEU A 98 -15.60 -3.32 -0.50
CA LEU A 98 -16.81 -2.57 -0.80
C LEU A 98 -17.98 -3.04 0.11
N SER A 99 -19.10 -2.34 0.02
CA SER A 99 -20.35 -2.75 0.70
C SER A 99 -21.20 -3.66 -0.21
N LEU A 100 -21.55 -4.82 0.26
CA LEU A 100 -22.47 -5.74 -0.45
C LEU A 100 -23.91 -5.28 -0.39
N SER A 101 -24.29 -4.53 0.65
CA SER A 101 -25.67 -4.08 0.89
C SER A 101 -26.02 -2.77 0.16
N THR A 102 -25.04 -1.99 -0.31
CA THR A 102 -25.33 -0.75 -1.04
C THR A 102 -25.84 -1.01 -2.45
N LYS A 103 -26.74 -0.13 -2.94
CA LYS A 103 -27.16 -0.06 -4.35
C LYS A 103 -26.38 0.97 -5.15
N VAL A 104 -25.55 1.80 -4.49
CA VAL A 104 -24.71 2.79 -5.17
C VAL A 104 -23.64 2.07 -5.99
N PRO A 105 -23.49 2.40 -7.29
CA PRO A 105 -22.44 1.84 -8.12
C PRO A 105 -21.06 2.03 -7.48
N THR A 106 -20.26 0.97 -7.45
CA THR A 106 -18.92 1.03 -6.83
C THR A 106 -17.83 0.74 -7.86
N CYS A 107 -16.83 1.59 -7.96
CA CYS A 107 -15.56 1.31 -8.59
C CYS A 107 -14.61 0.78 -7.51
N LEU A 108 -14.12 -0.45 -7.70
CA LEU A 108 -13.29 -1.16 -6.74
C LEU A 108 -11.85 -1.29 -7.28
N VAL A 109 -10.86 -0.92 -6.49
CA VAL A 109 -9.46 -1.22 -6.81
C VAL A 109 -9.02 -2.46 -6.06
N ILE A 110 -8.56 -3.48 -6.79
CA ILE A 110 -7.94 -4.69 -6.23
C ILE A 110 -6.47 -4.69 -6.66
N HIS A 111 -5.55 -4.59 -5.72
CA HIS A 111 -4.12 -4.46 -6.02
C HIS A 111 -3.48 -5.79 -6.41
N ASP A 112 -3.73 -6.84 -5.62
CA ASP A 112 -3.26 -8.20 -5.86
C ASP A 112 -4.16 -9.22 -5.14
N LEU A 113 -3.90 -10.52 -5.37
CA LEU A 113 -4.49 -11.64 -4.67
C LEU A 113 -3.44 -12.44 -3.88
N ALA A 114 -2.46 -11.74 -3.27
CA ALA A 114 -1.37 -12.39 -2.56
C ALA A 114 -1.84 -13.35 -1.45
N PHE A 115 -2.98 -13.09 -0.82
CA PHE A 115 -3.56 -13.95 0.22
C PHE A 115 -4.09 -15.29 -0.34
N GLU A 116 -4.42 -15.37 -1.63
CA GLU A 116 -4.77 -16.63 -2.29
C GLU A 116 -3.55 -17.49 -2.56
N HIS A 117 -2.47 -16.87 -3.07
CA HIS A 117 -1.24 -17.56 -3.46
C HIS A 117 -0.32 -17.90 -2.27
N TYR A 118 -0.30 -17.03 -1.25
CA TYR A 118 0.60 -17.15 -0.08
C TYR A 118 -0.16 -17.10 1.25
N PRO A 119 -1.14 -17.99 1.49
CA PRO A 119 -2.01 -17.92 2.67
C PRO A 119 -1.25 -17.99 3.99
N LYS A 120 -0.12 -18.69 4.03
CA LYS A 120 0.72 -18.83 5.24
C LYS A 120 1.31 -17.50 5.73
N HIS A 121 1.37 -16.48 4.88
CA HIS A 121 1.92 -15.17 5.22
C HIS A 121 0.89 -14.25 5.91
N PHE A 122 -0.36 -14.69 6.06
CA PHE A 122 -1.44 -13.89 6.63
C PHE A 122 -2.00 -14.52 7.91
N THR A 123 -2.68 -13.73 8.73
CA THR A 123 -3.39 -14.25 9.90
C THR A 123 -4.68 -14.96 9.48
N LEU A 124 -5.08 -15.99 10.19
CA LEU A 124 -6.24 -16.81 9.83
C LEU A 124 -7.54 -16.00 9.74
N SER A 125 -7.75 -15.03 10.65
CA SER A 125 -8.94 -14.20 10.65
C SER A 125 -9.07 -13.32 9.39
N HIS A 126 -7.96 -12.70 8.97
CA HIS A 126 -7.93 -11.89 7.75
C HIS A 126 -8.04 -12.77 6.50
N LEU A 127 -7.34 -13.91 6.48
CA LEU A 127 -7.39 -14.85 5.37
C LEU A 127 -8.81 -15.38 5.14
N PHE A 128 -9.51 -15.78 6.22
CA PHE A 128 -10.90 -16.22 6.14
C PHE A 128 -11.81 -15.10 5.59
N TYR A 129 -11.66 -13.89 6.13
CA TYR A 129 -12.45 -12.75 5.67
C TYR A 129 -12.23 -12.46 4.18
N TRP A 130 -10.97 -12.35 3.75
CA TRP A 130 -10.65 -12.01 2.35
C TRP A 130 -11.07 -13.10 1.38
N ARG A 131 -10.81 -14.36 1.66
CA ARG A 131 -11.24 -15.48 0.80
C ARG A 131 -12.75 -15.56 0.65
N HIS A 132 -13.49 -15.22 1.70
CA HIS A 132 -14.95 -15.22 1.63
C HIS A 132 -15.48 -13.99 0.90
N TYR A 133 -15.02 -12.79 1.25
CA TYR A 133 -15.63 -11.55 0.79
C TYR A 133 -15.05 -11.00 -0.51
N SER A 134 -13.75 -11.15 -0.81
CA SER A 134 -13.13 -10.56 -2.00
C SER A 134 -13.76 -11.01 -3.32
N PRO A 135 -14.10 -12.30 -3.52
CA PRO A 135 -14.85 -12.72 -4.72
C PRO A 135 -16.24 -12.07 -4.82
N LEU A 136 -16.92 -11.87 -3.69
CA LEU A 136 -18.23 -11.22 -3.65
C LEU A 136 -18.11 -9.73 -3.98
N PHE A 137 -17.08 -9.05 -3.43
CA PHE A 137 -16.78 -7.66 -3.74
C PHE A 137 -16.47 -7.48 -5.22
N ALA A 138 -15.63 -8.33 -5.79
CA ALA A 138 -15.25 -8.26 -7.20
C ALA A 138 -16.47 -8.46 -8.12
N LYS A 139 -17.35 -9.42 -7.83
CA LYS A 139 -18.60 -9.65 -8.58
C LYS A 139 -19.62 -8.53 -8.44
N LYS A 140 -19.64 -7.85 -7.29
CA LYS A 140 -20.57 -6.75 -6.99
C LYS A 140 -20.13 -5.44 -7.64
N ALA A 141 -18.83 -5.22 -7.79
CA ALA A 141 -18.28 -3.99 -8.32
C ALA A 141 -18.82 -3.66 -9.72
N ARG A 142 -19.18 -2.41 -9.96
CA ARG A 142 -19.59 -1.92 -11.29
C ARG A 142 -18.42 -1.92 -12.27
N ARG A 143 -17.23 -1.58 -11.80
CA ARG A 143 -15.95 -1.66 -12.50
C ARG A 143 -14.87 -2.03 -11.50
N ILE A 144 -13.87 -2.75 -11.96
CA ILE A 144 -12.68 -3.07 -11.19
C ILE A 144 -11.49 -2.36 -11.83
N ALA A 145 -10.64 -1.76 -11.02
CA ALA A 145 -9.32 -1.31 -11.43
C ALA A 145 -8.25 -2.14 -10.71
N THR A 146 -7.11 -2.34 -11.37
CA THR A 146 -5.96 -3.02 -10.78
C THR A 146 -4.66 -2.41 -11.29
N VAL A 147 -3.53 -2.76 -10.65
CA VAL A 147 -2.25 -2.06 -10.87
C VAL A 147 -1.33 -2.73 -11.90
N SER A 148 -1.72 -3.87 -12.45
CA SER A 148 -0.92 -4.57 -13.47
C SER A 148 -1.75 -5.52 -14.33
N THR A 149 -1.25 -5.84 -15.52
CA THR A 149 -1.84 -6.88 -16.38
C THR A 149 -1.82 -8.25 -15.70
N PHE A 150 -0.77 -8.55 -14.92
CA PHE A 150 -0.71 -9.78 -14.13
C PHE A 150 -1.89 -9.87 -13.16
N SER A 151 -2.09 -8.84 -12.34
CA SER A 151 -3.21 -8.80 -11.38
C SER A 151 -4.57 -8.84 -12.08
N LYS A 152 -4.72 -8.21 -13.25
CA LYS A 152 -5.94 -8.29 -14.06
C LYS A 152 -6.27 -9.73 -14.43
N ASN A 153 -5.29 -10.46 -14.97
CA ASN A 153 -5.47 -11.85 -15.39
C ASN A 153 -5.75 -12.76 -14.18
N ASP A 154 -5.02 -12.55 -13.09
CA ASP A 154 -5.18 -13.29 -11.83
C ASP A 154 -6.59 -13.11 -11.23
N ILE A 155 -7.09 -11.88 -11.16
CA ILE A 155 -8.45 -11.58 -10.69
C ILE A 155 -9.50 -12.21 -11.60
N ALA A 156 -9.34 -12.06 -12.93
CA ALA A 156 -10.27 -12.60 -13.90
C ALA A 156 -10.37 -14.12 -13.81
N GLU A 157 -9.24 -14.79 -13.74
CA GLU A 157 -9.16 -16.25 -13.65
C GLU A 157 -9.67 -16.79 -12.31
N HIS A 158 -9.22 -16.21 -11.21
CA HIS A 158 -9.53 -16.69 -9.85
C HIS A 158 -10.99 -16.47 -9.47
N TYR A 159 -11.53 -15.30 -9.80
CA TYR A 159 -12.90 -14.92 -9.44
C TYR A 159 -13.93 -15.11 -10.56
N LYS A 160 -13.49 -15.61 -11.72
CA LYS A 160 -14.35 -15.83 -12.92
C LYS A 160 -15.06 -14.55 -13.35
N ILE A 161 -14.31 -13.47 -13.51
CA ILE A 161 -14.79 -12.15 -13.93
C ILE A 161 -14.31 -11.91 -15.36
N ASP A 162 -15.21 -11.33 -16.19
CA ASP A 162 -14.82 -10.90 -17.55
C ASP A 162 -13.66 -9.90 -17.49
N PRO A 163 -12.52 -10.18 -18.14
CA PRO A 163 -11.39 -9.26 -18.20
C PRO A 163 -11.74 -7.86 -18.71
N ASN A 164 -12.78 -7.72 -19.56
CA ASN A 164 -13.26 -6.42 -20.02
C ASN A 164 -13.90 -5.57 -18.90
N HIS A 165 -14.19 -6.18 -17.76
CA HIS A 165 -14.69 -5.50 -16.56
C HIS A 165 -13.59 -4.96 -15.68
N ILE A 166 -12.31 -5.24 -16.01
CA ILE A 166 -11.14 -4.90 -15.24
C ILE A 166 -10.22 -3.98 -16.04
N ASP A 167 -10.00 -2.77 -15.54
CA ASP A 167 -9.09 -1.79 -16.09
C ASP A 167 -7.72 -1.86 -15.42
N VAL A 168 -6.64 -1.67 -16.17
CA VAL A 168 -5.29 -1.59 -15.61
C VAL A 168 -4.89 -0.13 -15.46
N VAL A 169 -4.61 0.26 -14.23
CA VAL A 169 -4.12 1.60 -13.84
C VAL A 169 -2.74 1.40 -13.22
N TYR A 170 -1.69 1.54 -14.02
CA TYR A 170 -0.32 1.33 -13.57
C TYR A 170 0.09 2.34 -12.50
N ASN A 171 0.93 1.90 -11.56
CA ASN A 171 1.61 2.81 -10.66
C ASN A 171 2.63 3.65 -11.43
N GLY A 172 2.71 4.94 -11.09
CA GLY A 172 3.78 5.82 -11.52
C GLY A 172 4.91 5.90 -10.49
N ALA A 173 6.01 6.53 -10.88
CA ALA A 173 7.05 6.96 -9.96
C ALA A 173 6.74 8.35 -9.39
N HIS A 174 7.25 8.66 -8.19
CA HIS A 174 7.23 10.01 -7.65
C HIS A 174 8.26 10.89 -8.37
N ASP A 175 7.96 12.18 -8.50
CA ASP A 175 8.85 13.15 -9.16
C ASP A 175 10.15 13.39 -8.37
N GLU A 176 10.17 13.07 -7.08
CA GLU A 176 11.33 13.14 -6.20
C GLU A 176 12.44 12.14 -6.57
N TYR A 177 12.08 11.04 -7.27
CA TYR A 177 13.07 10.05 -7.74
C TYR A 177 13.81 10.58 -8.97
N ARG A 178 14.93 11.24 -8.74
CA ARG A 178 15.82 11.76 -9.77
C ARG A 178 17.28 11.31 -9.53
N PRO A 179 18.10 11.20 -10.56
CA PRO A 179 19.52 10.97 -10.37
C PRO A 179 20.14 12.06 -9.50
N LEU A 180 20.94 11.66 -8.52
CA LEU A 180 21.68 12.55 -7.67
C LEU A 180 22.99 13.00 -8.35
N ASN A 181 23.46 14.22 -8.07
CA ASN A 181 24.79 14.65 -8.43
C ASN A 181 25.86 13.96 -7.53
N TRP A 182 27.14 14.18 -7.85
CA TRP A 182 28.23 13.51 -7.14
C TRP A 182 28.26 13.84 -5.64
N ASP A 183 28.14 15.10 -5.28
CA ASP A 183 28.22 15.54 -3.88
C ASP A 183 27.04 15.01 -3.05
N GLU A 184 25.84 15.03 -3.63
CA GLU A 184 24.64 14.44 -3.02
C GLU A 184 24.83 12.93 -2.76
N ARG A 185 25.40 12.19 -3.73
CA ARG A 185 25.64 10.74 -3.59
C ARG A 185 26.66 10.45 -2.47
N GLU A 186 27.78 11.19 -2.43
CA GLU A 186 28.78 11.01 -1.39
C GLU A 186 28.24 11.36 0.00
N ALA A 187 27.40 12.38 0.11
CA ALA A 187 26.72 12.72 1.36
C ALA A 187 25.81 11.58 1.84
N VAL A 188 25.01 10.98 0.94
CA VAL A 188 24.15 9.84 1.24
C VAL A 188 24.97 8.61 1.67
N LYS A 189 26.04 8.28 0.95
CA LYS A 189 26.95 7.18 1.34
C LYS A 189 27.53 7.40 2.73
N LYS A 190 28.00 8.61 3.03
CA LYS A 190 28.55 8.97 4.33
C LYS A 190 27.52 8.81 5.44
N GLN A 191 26.28 9.24 5.18
CA GLN A 191 25.20 9.21 6.17
C GLN A 191 24.68 7.80 6.48
N TYR A 192 24.52 6.95 5.45
CA TYR A 192 23.79 5.67 5.58
C TYR A 192 24.67 4.43 5.39
N ALA A 193 25.87 4.56 4.86
CA ALA A 193 26.74 3.44 4.48
C ALA A 193 28.21 3.62 4.88
N ASP A 194 28.53 4.46 5.87
CA ASP A 194 29.89 4.75 6.34
C ASP A 194 30.84 5.20 5.20
N GLY A 195 30.32 5.91 4.18
CA GLY A 195 31.07 6.35 3.00
C GLY A 195 31.34 5.24 1.96
N CYS A 196 30.78 4.05 2.13
CA CYS A 196 30.96 2.92 1.22
C CYS A 196 29.83 2.85 0.18
N GLU A 197 30.10 2.15 -0.93
CA GLU A 197 29.05 1.70 -1.84
C GLU A 197 28.12 0.72 -1.13
N TYR A 198 26.85 0.65 -1.56
CA TYR A 198 25.88 -0.18 -0.89
C TYR A 198 24.84 -0.78 -1.83
N PHE A 199 24.27 -1.91 -1.41
CA PHE A 199 22.99 -2.39 -1.88
C PHE A 199 21.89 -1.80 -1.03
N VAL A 200 20.74 -1.49 -1.63
CA VAL A 200 19.55 -1.00 -0.89
C VAL A 200 18.38 -1.96 -1.02
N PHE A 201 17.67 -2.16 0.07
CA PHE A 201 16.34 -2.75 0.10
C PHE A 201 15.37 -1.73 0.69
N ALA A 202 14.27 -1.46 -0.01
CA ALA A 202 13.22 -0.57 0.47
C ALA A 202 11.86 -1.29 0.51
N GLY A 203 11.21 -1.28 1.67
CA GLY A 203 9.89 -1.87 1.85
C GLY A 203 9.63 -2.40 3.25
N ALA A 204 8.36 -2.71 3.58
CA ALA A 204 8.01 -3.34 4.85
C ALA A 204 8.71 -4.71 4.97
N LEU A 205 9.29 -4.97 6.14
CA LEU A 205 10.00 -6.22 6.45
C LEU A 205 8.96 -7.30 6.79
N HIS A 206 8.52 -7.99 5.76
CA HIS A 206 7.47 -9.01 5.79
C HIS A 206 8.00 -10.31 5.16
N PRO A 207 7.60 -11.51 5.61
CA PRO A 207 8.06 -12.80 5.07
C PRO A 207 8.01 -12.90 3.54
N ARG A 208 6.97 -12.34 2.90
CA ARG A 208 6.83 -12.27 1.44
C ARG A 208 7.98 -11.55 0.73
N LYS A 209 8.69 -10.65 1.43
CA LYS A 209 9.82 -9.88 0.88
C LYS A 209 11.15 -10.63 0.97
N ASN A 210 11.16 -11.81 1.61
CA ASN A 210 12.28 -12.75 1.62
C ASN A 210 13.61 -12.18 2.16
N ILE A 211 13.52 -11.35 3.19
CA ILE A 211 14.68 -10.63 3.78
C ILE A 211 15.74 -11.61 4.28
N VAL A 212 15.34 -12.73 4.85
CA VAL A 212 16.26 -13.78 5.33
C VAL A 212 17.21 -14.25 4.21
N ASN A 213 16.69 -14.53 3.03
CA ASN A 213 17.54 -14.91 1.90
C ASN A 213 18.36 -13.73 1.35
N LEU A 214 17.87 -12.51 1.41
CA LEU A 214 18.69 -11.33 1.09
C LEU A 214 19.90 -11.23 2.03
N LEU A 215 19.72 -11.42 3.34
CA LEU A 215 20.80 -11.40 4.31
C LEU A 215 21.80 -12.56 4.06
N LYS A 216 21.30 -13.77 3.81
CA LYS A 216 22.14 -14.92 3.44
C LYS A 216 22.97 -14.66 2.18
N ALA A 217 22.34 -14.07 1.15
CA ALA A 217 23.03 -13.71 -0.09
C ALA A 217 24.08 -12.64 0.14
N PHE A 218 23.80 -11.64 0.98
CA PHE A 218 24.78 -10.61 1.35
C PHE A 218 25.97 -11.20 2.08
N VAL A 219 25.77 -12.11 3.03
CA VAL A 219 26.88 -12.83 3.69
C VAL A 219 27.71 -13.62 2.69
N ALA A 220 27.08 -14.33 1.76
CA ALA A 220 27.81 -15.07 0.71
C ALA A 220 28.61 -14.14 -0.21
N PHE A 221 28.02 -13.01 -0.60
CA PHE A 221 28.70 -11.96 -1.37
C PHE A 221 29.93 -11.41 -0.64
N LYS A 222 29.79 -11.04 0.64
CA LYS A 222 30.90 -10.50 1.46
C LYS A 222 32.07 -11.51 1.58
N LYS A 223 31.76 -12.79 1.82
CA LYS A 223 32.78 -13.86 1.89
C LYS A 223 33.52 -14.01 0.57
N ARG A 224 32.79 -14.01 -0.55
CA ARG A 224 33.36 -14.26 -1.88
C ARG A 224 34.17 -13.06 -2.41
N GLN A 225 33.63 -11.85 -2.27
CA GLN A 225 34.20 -10.64 -2.88
C GLN A 225 35.16 -9.89 -1.95
N ARG A 226 35.17 -10.18 -0.64
CA ARG A 226 35.92 -9.42 0.38
C ARG A 226 35.69 -7.90 0.29
N SER A 227 34.48 -7.52 -0.14
CA SER A 227 34.09 -6.13 -0.41
C SER A 227 33.79 -5.37 0.89
N ASN A 228 33.99 -4.05 0.88
CA ASN A 228 33.57 -3.15 1.94
C ASN A 228 32.12 -2.65 1.78
N MET A 229 31.43 -3.04 0.71
CA MET A 229 30.03 -2.66 0.45
C MET A 229 29.14 -2.96 1.65
N LYS A 230 28.15 -2.09 1.84
CA LYS A 230 27.11 -2.21 2.87
C LYS A 230 25.79 -2.72 2.29
N LEU A 231 24.89 -3.12 3.15
CA LEU A 231 23.49 -3.37 2.82
C LEU A 231 22.62 -2.41 3.64
N VAL A 232 21.94 -1.49 2.99
CA VAL A 232 21.04 -0.52 3.62
C VAL A 232 19.60 -1.08 3.53
N ILE A 233 18.96 -1.27 4.68
CA ILE A 233 17.60 -1.79 4.76
C ILE A 233 16.68 -0.69 5.28
N VAL A 234 15.78 -0.24 4.39
CA VAL A 234 14.80 0.81 4.67
C VAL A 234 13.41 0.17 4.77
N GLY A 235 12.75 0.39 5.90
CA GLY A 235 11.39 -0.10 6.13
C GLY A 235 11.10 -0.44 7.58
N ARG A 236 9.81 -0.63 7.88
CA ARG A 236 9.38 -1.03 9.23
C ARG A 236 9.25 -2.55 9.31
N PHE A 237 9.54 -3.09 10.50
CA PHE A 237 9.17 -4.47 10.82
C PHE A 237 7.65 -4.61 10.76
N ALA A 238 7.18 -5.57 9.95
CA ALA A 238 5.79 -6.00 9.91
C ALA A 238 5.58 -7.16 10.91
N TRP A 239 4.54 -7.96 10.74
CA TRP A 239 4.30 -9.15 11.57
C TRP A 239 5.14 -10.35 11.10
N LYS A 240 5.42 -11.31 12.02
CA LYS A 240 6.20 -12.54 11.74
C LYS A 240 7.63 -12.28 11.22
N TYR A 241 8.39 -11.51 11.97
CA TYR A 241 9.77 -11.13 11.61
C TYR A 241 10.84 -11.78 12.51
N ASP A 242 10.46 -12.70 13.40
CA ASP A 242 11.35 -13.32 14.40
C ASP A 242 12.63 -13.87 13.77
N GLU A 243 12.53 -14.59 12.64
CA GLU A 243 13.69 -15.14 11.92
C GLU A 243 14.63 -14.05 11.36
N VAL A 244 14.10 -12.88 11.00
CA VAL A 244 14.91 -11.74 10.55
C VAL A 244 15.65 -11.13 11.73
N GLU A 245 15.01 -11.07 12.90
CA GLU A 245 15.59 -10.52 14.11
C GLU A 245 16.72 -11.41 14.66
N GLU A 246 16.53 -12.73 14.69
CA GLU A 246 17.57 -13.70 14.99
C GLU A 246 18.78 -13.55 14.04
N MET A 247 18.52 -13.52 12.74
CA MET A 247 19.57 -13.34 11.74
C MET A 247 20.32 -12.02 11.88
N LYS A 248 19.63 -10.93 12.22
CA LYS A 248 20.23 -9.62 12.45
C LYS A 248 21.33 -9.66 13.53
N GLU A 249 21.09 -10.41 14.61
CA GLU A 249 22.02 -10.50 15.72
C GLU A 249 23.16 -11.51 15.50
N GLU A 250 22.90 -12.60 14.80
CA GLU A 250 23.82 -13.75 14.68
C GLU A 250 24.64 -13.76 13.39
N MET A 251 24.20 -13.04 12.33
CA MET A 251 24.86 -13.13 11.03
C MET A 251 26.29 -12.57 11.03
N LEU A 252 27.14 -13.21 10.22
CA LEU A 252 28.43 -12.62 9.87
C LEU A 252 28.23 -11.30 9.12
N PHE A 253 29.12 -10.33 9.33
CA PHE A 253 29.06 -8.99 8.73
C PHE A 253 27.83 -8.16 9.15
N LYS A 254 27.24 -8.41 10.33
CA LYS A 254 26.08 -7.65 10.83
C LYS A 254 26.33 -6.15 10.89
N ASN A 255 27.58 -5.70 11.15
CA ASN A 255 27.97 -4.29 11.18
C ASN A 255 27.93 -3.62 9.78
N ASP A 256 27.93 -4.43 8.72
CA ASP A 256 27.83 -3.96 7.34
C ASP A 256 26.36 -3.89 6.84
N VAL A 257 25.39 -4.29 7.69
CA VAL A 257 23.95 -4.13 7.44
C VAL A 257 23.44 -2.95 8.23
N LYS A 258 22.92 -1.94 7.53
CA LYS A 258 22.40 -0.71 8.12
C LYS A 258 20.86 -0.75 8.14
N TRP A 259 20.29 -0.84 9.33
CA TRP A 259 18.84 -0.85 9.54
C TRP A 259 18.38 0.57 9.81
N VAL A 260 17.78 1.21 8.81
CA VAL A 260 17.48 2.65 8.86
C VAL A 260 16.06 2.95 9.34
N GLY A 261 15.20 1.94 9.30
CA GLY A 261 13.79 2.13 9.65
C GLY A 261 12.99 2.76 8.51
N TYR A 262 11.89 3.43 8.85
CA TYR A 262 11.04 4.10 7.86
C TYR A 262 11.65 5.44 7.44
N MET A 263 11.68 5.67 6.16
CA MET A 263 12.03 6.96 5.55
C MET A 263 10.83 7.60 4.88
N ASN A 264 10.74 8.92 4.88
CA ASN A 264 9.81 9.64 4.02
C ASN A 264 10.29 9.59 2.55
N VAL A 265 9.47 10.10 1.62
CA VAL A 265 9.77 10.01 0.18
C VAL A 265 11.03 10.79 -0.18
N ASP A 266 11.24 11.98 0.42
CA ASP A 266 12.40 12.85 0.12
C ASP A 266 13.72 12.20 0.56
N GLU A 267 13.72 11.49 1.68
CA GLU A 267 14.89 10.76 2.17
C GLU A 267 15.09 9.47 1.35
N LEU A 268 14.03 8.72 1.12
CA LEU A 268 14.08 7.47 0.38
C LEU A 268 14.56 7.66 -1.05
N SER A 269 14.09 8.72 -1.72
CA SER A 269 14.48 9.04 -3.11
C SER A 269 15.98 9.28 -3.28
N LYS A 270 16.67 9.71 -2.21
CA LYS A 270 18.11 9.93 -2.21
C LYS A 270 18.91 8.65 -1.94
N VAL A 271 18.32 7.71 -1.19
CA VAL A 271 18.98 6.45 -0.82
C VAL A 271 18.83 5.38 -1.90
N ILE A 272 17.79 5.45 -2.75
CA ILE A 272 17.59 4.57 -3.90
C ILE A 272 18.32 5.14 -5.13
#